data_123cfb6ce334287f2b066f06810b784b
#
_entry.id   123cfb6ce334287f2b066f06810b784b
#
_cell.length_a   1.000
_cell.length_b   1.000
_cell.length_c   1.000
_cell.angle_alpha   90.00
_cell.angle_beta   90.00
_cell.angle_gamma   90.00
#
_symmetry.space_group_name_H-M   'P 1'
#
loop_
_entity.id
_entity.type
_entity.pdbx_description
1 polymer ?
#
loop_
_entity_poly.entity_id
_entity_poly.type
_entity_poly.pdbx_seq_one_letter_code
_entity_poly.pdbx_strand_id
1 'polypeptide(L)'
;MKKWIGSSVIAVIAAALLVTGLQTDKVQAQEEDFIAEGVYQAKDTVQTYVTALGEKQITLMAVQGNEVTVPASELQLNWANPEIIEEAVSLGKEGSLIARYKARKDLQTENKVYPIKVEINQGTLKSLLEGQCASFDIPAVNAHLTRVDGEFVIEDGQIGYKLDVDASVQAVSDYIRNTWNHQDDSIDLVVIMDEPEGSADTLAKVKDVLGTFTTSYKSSNANRCGNIATGCKHINGATIYPGETFSVGEAVTPFSAANGYYMAGSYLNGQVVDSLGGGICQVSTTLYNAVLLSELQVDERYNHSMIVSYVDPSADAAIAWDSGKDLKFTNNTDYPIYIEGITENKTITFTIYGVETRPANRKIRFESVVLEKNVPAEEKIFTDASKPIGFVATQSAHIGYKAQLWKVVTVDGEQTERTQINSSSYKATPRQATVGVATGDPNAYNQIMAAIATGSIDQVKATAAAIQAAQQAAVPLPATGEQTPAVTETPADAGGAAQ
;
A
#
# COMPACT_ATOMS: atom_id res chain seq x y z
N MET A 1 -19.85 17.27 51.73
CA MET A 1 -21.18 16.57 51.82
C MET A 1 -21.33 15.81 50.50
N LYS A 2 -20.89 14.57 50.50
CA LYS A 2 -21.02 13.69 49.30
C LYS A 2 -22.41 13.06 49.35
N LYS A 3 -23.28 13.42 48.42
CA LYS A 3 -24.54 12.73 48.20
C LYS A 3 -24.30 11.38 47.59
N TRP A 4 -24.54 10.35 48.31
CA TRP A 4 -24.73 8.99 47.79
C TRP A 4 -26.07 8.98 47.02
N ILE A 5 -26.00 8.77 45.72
CA ILE A 5 -27.17 8.51 44.89
C ILE A 5 -27.01 7.07 44.35
N GLY A 6 -27.81 6.20 44.98
CA GLY A 6 -28.58 5.15 44.37
C GLY A 6 -27.90 4.02 43.65
N SER A 7 -27.20 3.14 44.36
CA SER A 7 -27.11 1.74 43.90
C SER A 7 -28.51 1.15 43.94
N SER A 8 -29.04 0.73 42.79
CA SER A 8 -30.30 -0.02 42.72
C SER A 8 -30.07 -1.39 43.34
N VAL A 9 -30.37 -1.47 44.64
CA VAL A 9 -30.37 -2.73 45.38
C VAL A 9 -31.60 -3.50 44.94
N ILE A 10 -31.43 -4.58 44.21
CA ILE A 10 -32.46 -5.58 44.04
C ILE A 10 -32.52 -6.33 45.36
N ALA A 11 -33.48 -5.94 46.21
CA ALA A 11 -33.83 -6.72 47.38
C ALA A 11 -34.48 -8.01 46.89
N VAL A 12 -33.73 -9.11 46.90
CA VAL A 12 -34.32 -10.43 46.72
C VAL A 12 -35.22 -10.67 47.94
N ILE A 13 -36.50 -10.69 47.70
CA ILE A 13 -37.52 -10.95 48.73
C ILE A 13 -37.32 -12.39 49.16
N ALA A 14 -36.70 -12.59 50.31
CA ALA A 14 -36.74 -13.86 51.02
C ALA A 14 -38.16 -14.03 51.58
N ALA A 15 -39.06 -14.68 50.85
CA ALA A 15 -40.34 -15.09 51.36
C ALA A 15 -40.13 -16.14 52.46
N ALA A 16 -40.23 -15.69 53.70
CA ALA A 16 -40.18 -16.58 54.83
C ALA A 16 -41.57 -17.27 54.98
N LEU A 17 -41.68 -18.48 54.44
CA LEU A 17 -42.80 -19.36 54.77
C LEU A 17 -42.41 -20.19 55.97
N LEU A 18 -43.07 -19.85 57.11
CA LEU A 18 -43.12 -20.68 58.33
C LEU A 18 -44.01 -21.88 58.07
N VAL A 19 -43.41 -23.05 57.84
CA VAL A 19 -44.10 -24.32 57.88
C VAL A 19 -43.79 -24.95 59.22
N THR A 20 -44.83 -24.98 60.06
CA THR A 20 -44.85 -25.69 61.36
C THR A 20 -45.08 -27.18 61.08
N GLY A 21 -44.12 -28.00 61.42
CA GLY A 21 -44.22 -29.35 61.96
C GLY A 21 -44.88 -30.50 61.21
N LEU A 22 -44.05 -31.57 61.03
CA LEU A 22 -44.46 -32.98 60.90
C LEU A 22 -44.66 -33.58 59.48
N GLN A 23 -43.65 -34.18 58.97
CA GLN A 23 -43.47 -35.48 58.28
C GLN A 23 -42.22 -35.39 57.38
N THR A 24 -41.18 -36.15 57.79
CA THR A 24 -39.82 -35.86 57.32
C THR A 24 -39.54 -36.11 55.84
N ASP A 25 -40.12 -37.09 55.19
CA ASP A 25 -39.76 -37.39 53.78
C ASP A 25 -40.53 -36.61 52.70
N LYS A 26 -41.83 -36.34 52.95
CA LYS A 26 -42.61 -35.49 52.02
C LYS A 26 -42.30 -33.99 52.17
N VAL A 27 -41.89 -33.56 53.32
CA VAL A 27 -41.51 -32.16 53.59
C VAL A 27 -40.15 -31.86 52.90
N GLN A 28 -39.24 -32.83 52.91
CA GLN A 28 -37.93 -32.66 52.28
C GLN A 28 -38.06 -32.54 50.73
N ALA A 29 -38.86 -33.40 50.08
CA ALA A 29 -39.12 -33.29 48.63
C ALA A 29 -39.85 -31.98 48.27
N GLN A 30 -40.82 -31.53 49.06
CA GLN A 30 -41.48 -30.20 48.84
C GLN A 30 -40.55 -29.01 49.10
N GLU A 31 -39.61 -29.13 50.03
CA GLU A 31 -38.63 -28.08 50.32
C GLU A 31 -37.57 -28.00 49.18
N GLU A 32 -37.15 -29.13 48.61
CA GLU A 32 -36.26 -29.19 47.42
C GLU A 32 -36.93 -28.59 46.17
N ASP A 33 -38.18 -28.95 45.87
CA ASP A 33 -38.92 -28.39 44.73
C ASP A 33 -39.14 -26.87 44.88
N PHE A 34 -39.44 -26.40 46.09
CA PHE A 34 -39.64 -24.99 46.40
C PHE A 34 -38.32 -24.18 46.31
N ILE A 35 -37.20 -24.76 46.68
CA ILE A 35 -35.88 -24.17 46.53
C ILE A 35 -35.54 -24.07 45.01
N ALA A 36 -35.80 -25.15 44.26
CA ALA A 36 -35.52 -25.18 42.82
C ALA A 36 -36.34 -24.11 42.06
N GLU A 37 -37.63 -23.94 42.36
CA GLU A 37 -38.46 -22.90 41.76
C GLU A 37 -37.99 -21.49 42.15
N GLY A 38 -37.63 -21.27 43.44
CA GLY A 38 -37.06 -20.01 43.90
C GLY A 38 -35.75 -19.64 43.24
N VAL A 39 -34.88 -20.62 42.99
CA VAL A 39 -33.63 -20.45 42.22
C VAL A 39 -33.95 -20.05 40.79
N TYR A 40 -34.90 -20.74 40.14
CA TYR A 40 -35.28 -20.44 38.76
C TYR A 40 -35.82 -19.02 38.58
N GLN A 41 -36.77 -18.60 39.44
CA GLN A 41 -37.35 -17.25 39.38
C GLN A 41 -36.30 -16.16 39.67
N ALA A 42 -35.38 -16.40 40.60
CA ALA A 42 -34.31 -15.48 40.91
C ALA A 42 -33.33 -15.34 39.75
N LYS A 43 -32.96 -16.46 39.11
CA LYS A 43 -32.09 -16.47 37.90
C LYS A 43 -32.75 -15.69 36.76
N ASP A 44 -34.02 -15.91 36.48
CA ASP A 44 -34.77 -15.21 35.43
C ASP A 44 -34.84 -13.70 35.69
N THR A 45 -35.07 -13.29 36.93
CA THR A 45 -35.10 -11.87 37.33
C THR A 45 -33.74 -11.20 37.11
N VAL A 46 -32.64 -11.86 37.52
CA VAL A 46 -31.28 -11.33 37.33
C VAL A 46 -30.91 -11.30 35.84
N GLN A 47 -31.28 -12.34 35.10
CA GLN A 47 -31.03 -12.37 33.64
C GLN A 47 -31.78 -11.23 32.94
N THR A 48 -33.01 -10.98 33.28
CA THR A 48 -33.80 -9.84 32.75
C THR A 48 -33.13 -8.51 33.09
N TYR A 49 -32.62 -8.35 34.31
CA TYR A 49 -31.87 -7.17 34.69
C TYR A 49 -30.59 -7.00 33.90
N VAL A 50 -29.76 -8.05 33.76
CA VAL A 50 -28.52 -8.02 32.95
C VAL A 50 -28.84 -7.71 31.50
N THR A 51 -29.93 -8.25 30.95
CA THR A 51 -30.37 -7.92 29.59
C THR A 51 -30.71 -6.44 29.45
N ALA A 52 -31.39 -5.86 30.42
CA ALA A 52 -31.71 -4.42 30.45
C ALA A 52 -30.42 -3.54 30.56
N LEU A 53 -29.39 -4.02 31.24
CA LEU A 53 -28.09 -3.35 31.27
C LEU A 53 -27.43 -3.28 29.89
N GLY A 54 -27.77 -4.21 28.99
CA GLY A 54 -27.30 -4.21 27.61
C GLY A 54 -27.67 -2.96 26.82
N GLU A 55 -28.69 -2.22 27.21
CA GLU A 55 -29.11 -0.96 26.58
C GLU A 55 -28.28 0.25 27.06
N LYS A 56 -27.47 0.10 28.11
CA LYS A 56 -26.61 1.15 28.63
C LYS A 56 -25.49 1.47 27.66
N GLN A 57 -25.21 2.76 27.49
CA GLN A 57 -24.18 3.26 26.58
C GLN A 57 -22.83 3.25 27.28
N ILE A 58 -21.85 2.63 26.61
CA ILE A 58 -20.45 2.64 27.01
C ILE A 58 -19.70 3.47 25.98
N THR A 59 -19.14 4.58 26.39
CA THR A 59 -18.32 5.46 25.55
C THR A 59 -16.85 5.12 25.78
N LEU A 60 -16.18 4.69 24.74
CA LEU A 60 -14.76 4.35 24.72
C LEU A 60 -13.98 5.56 24.22
N MET A 61 -13.17 6.16 25.12
CA MET A 61 -12.37 7.35 24.80
C MET A 61 -11.03 6.93 24.18
N ALA A 62 -10.88 7.21 22.88
CA ALA A 62 -9.71 6.85 22.08
C ALA A 62 -8.69 8.01 21.99
N VAL A 63 -7.78 7.92 21.01
CA VAL A 63 -6.71 8.90 20.77
C VAL A 63 -7.26 10.31 20.59
N GLN A 64 -6.66 11.30 21.27
CA GLN A 64 -6.98 12.73 21.20
C GLN A 64 -8.45 13.09 21.50
N GLY A 65 -9.11 12.32 22.34
CA GLY A 65 -10.50 12.58 22.74
C GLY A 65 -11.54 12.18 21.69
N ASN A 66 -11.15 11.44 20.67
CA ASN A 66 -12.12 10.75 19.82
C ASN A 66 -12.83 9.68 20.64
N GLU A 67 -14.09 9.42 20.32
CA GLU A 67 -14.92 8.51 21.08
C GLU A 67 -15.72 7.56 20.20
N VAL A 68 -15.95 6.36 20.72
CA VAL A 68 -16.86 5.37 20.14
C VAL A 68 -17.85 4.99 21.21
N THR A 69 -19.13 5.24 20.98
CA THR A 69 -20.19 4.89 21.91
C THR A 69 -20.99 3.69 21.39
N VAL A 70 -21.09 2.65 22.20
CA VAL A 70 -21.82 1.43 21.89
C VAL A 70 -22.71 1.02 23.04
N PRO A 71 -23.88 0.37 22.80
CA PRO A 71 -24.64 -0.26 23.86
C PRO A 71 -23.86 -1.45 24.43
N ALA A 72 -23.95 -1.68 25.74
CA ALA A 72 -23.22 -2.75 26.41
C ALA A 72 -23.56 -4.15 25.84
N SER A 73 -24.71 -4.31 25.18
CA SER A 73 -25.12 -5.53 24.48
C SER A 73 -24.19 -5.85 23.28
N GLU A 74 -23.62 -4.85 22.60
CA GLU A 74 -22.65 -5.06 21.51
C GLU A 74 -21.35 -5.65 22.03
N LEU A 75 -21.01 -5.43 23.31
CA LEU A 75 -19.86 -6.03 23.98
C LEU A 75 -20.16 -7.45 24.49
N GLN A 76 -21.33 -8.00 24.16
CA GLN A 76 -21.83 -9.30 24.65
C GLN A 76 -21.79 -9.41 26.18
N LEU A 77 -22.42 -8.41 26.83
CA LEU A 77 -22.53 -8.36 28.30
C LEU A 77 -23.21 -9.62 28.87
N ASN A 78 -22.59 -10.25 29.82
CA ASN A 78 -23.05 -11.47 30.46
C ASN A 78 -23.00 -11.38 31.97
N TRP A 79 -23.77 -12.23 32.62
CA TRP A 79 -23.76 -12.39 34.09
C TRP A 79 -22.59 -13.26 34.52
N ALA A 80 -21.65 -12.69 35.27
CA ALA A 80 -20.36 -13.32 35.60
C ALA A 80 -20.37 -14.24 36.85
N ASN A 81 -21.39 -14.11 37.76
CA ASN A 81 -21.42 -14.85 39.03
C ASN A 81 -22.81 -15.46 39.33
N PRO A 82 -23.34 -16.34 38.46
CA PRO A 82 -24.67 -16.95 38.65
C PRO A 82 -24.79 -17.84 39.88
N GLU A 83 -23.69 -18.32 40.45
CA GLU A 83 -23.65 -19.15 41.66
C GLU A 83 -24.16 -18.44 42.90
N ILE A 84 -24.14 -17.10 42.96
CA ILE A 84 -24.64 -16.33 44.11
C ILE A 84 -26.10 -16.57 44.38
N ILE A 85 -26.90 -16.94 43.36
CA ILE A 85 -28.34 -17.21 43.53
C ILE A 85 -28.52 -18.47 44.39
N GLU A 86 -27.76 -19.53 44.15
CA GLU A 86 -27.82 -20.76 44.91
C GLU A 86 -27.41 -20.50 46.37
N GLU A 87 -26.33 -19.74 46.57
CA GLU A 87 -25.92 -19.30 47.91
C GLU A 87 -27.02 -18.47 48.61
N ALA A 88 -27.62 -17.51 47.90
CA ALA A 88 -28.65 -16.65 48.48
C ALA A 88 -29.92 -17.41 48.84
N VAL A 89 -30.38 -18.34 48.00
CA VAL A 89 -31.62 -19.11 48.23
C VAL A 89 -31.40 -20.19 49.28
N SER A 90 -30.21 -20.77 49.41
CA SER A 90 -29.87 -21.77 50.41
C SER A 90 -29.62 -21.19 51.81
N LEU A 91 -29.43 -19.88 51.89
CA LEU A 91 -29.12 -19.18 53.15
C LEU A 91 -30.20 -19.41 54.23
N GLY A 92 -29.79 -19.98 55.38
CA GLY A 92 -30.67 -20.34 56.49
C GLY A 92 -31.53 -21.58 56.25
N LYS A 93 -31.35 -22.31 55.13
CA LYS A 93 -32.04 -23.56 54.81
C LYS A 93 -31.13 -24.77 54.90
N GLU A 94 -29.84 -24.61 54.68
CA GLU A 94 -28.85 -25.67 54.70
C GLU A 94 -27.97 -25.65 55.95
N GLY A 95 -27.33 -26.80 56.25
CA GLY A 95 -26.44 -26.98 57.39
C GLY A 95 -27.16 -27.45 58.69
N SER A 96 -26.47 -27.40 59.83
CA SER A 96 -27.01 -27.83 61.11
C SER A 96 -28.16 -26.91 61.58
N LEU A 97 -29.05 -27.43 62.41
CA LEU A 97 -30.17 -26.64 63.01
C LEU A 97 -29.69 -25.34 63.65
N ILE A 98 -28.55 -25.37 64.32
CA ILE A 98 -27.96 -24.18 64.94
C ILE A 98 -27.47 -23.18 63.87
N ALA A 99 -26.84 -23.64 62.80
CA ALA A 99 -26.39 -22.80 61.71
C ALA A 99 -27.57 -22.13 60.98
N ARG A 100 -28.62 -22.91 60.66
CA ARG A 100 -29.85 -22.42 60.06
C ARG A 100 -30.56 -21.38 60.94
N TYR A 101 -30.69 -21.64 62.25
CA TYR A 101 -31.27 -20.70 63.18
C TYR A 101 -30.49 -19.40 63.27
N LYS A 102 -29.17 -19.49 63.38
CA LYS A 102 -28.30 -18.31 63.41
C LYS A 102 -28.43 -17.49 62.16
N ALA A 103 -28.34 -18.08 60.97
CA ALA A 103 -28.46 -17.38 59.70
C ALA A 103 -29.82 -16.68 59.57
N ARG A 104 -30.93 -17.33 59.97
CA ARG A 104 -32.27 -16.73 59.95
C ARG A 104 -32.41 -15.55 60.97
N LYS A 105 -31.73 -15.67 62.12
CA LYS A 105 -31.72 -14.60 63.12
C LYS A 105 -30.89 -13.39 62.62
N ASP A 106 -29.76 -13.63 62.01
CA ASP A 106 -28.91 -12.59 61.46
C ASP A 106 -29.67 -11.81 60.36
N LEU A 107 -30.42 -12.52 59.46
CA LEU A 107 -31.26 -11.91 58.43
C LEU A 107 -32.42 -11.04 58.98
N GLN A 108 -32.84 -11.24 60.25
CA GLN A 108 -33.86 -10.35 60.90
C GLN A 108 -33.24 -9.03 61.33
N THR A 109 -31.91 -8.97 61.46
CA THR A 109 -31.22 -7.79 61.96
C THR A 109 -30.47 -7.05 60.89
N GLU A 110 -30.00 -7.78 59.83
CA GLU A 110 -29.21 -7.21 58.77
C GLU A 110 -29.50 -7.92 57.44
N ASN A 111 -29.68 -7.15 56.37
CA ASN A 111 -29.85 -7.68 55.01
C ASN A 111 -28.51 -8.12 54.45
N LYS A 112 -28.41 -9.39 53.98
CA LYS A 112 -27.25 -9.86 53.20
C LYS A 112 -27.42 -9.45 51.75
N VAL A 113 -26.47 -8.65 51.24
CA VAL A 113 -26.44 -8.17 49.85
C VAL A 113 -25.51 -9.02 49.04
N TYR A 114 -25.98 -9.51 47.91
CA TYR A 114 -25.20 -10.25 46.93
C TYR A 114 -24.99 -9.37 45.70
N PRO A 115 -23.78 -8.89 45.41
CA PRO A 115 -23.55 -8.05 44.28
C PRO A 115 -23.60 -8.86 42.98
N ILE A 116 -24.38 -8.41 42.00
CA ILE A 116 -24.40 -8.94 40.65
C ILE A 116 -23.17 -8.44 39.95
N LYS A 117 -22.32 -9.36 39.46
CA LYS A 117 -21.16 -9.06 38.61
C LYS A 117 -21.51 -9.34 37.17
N VAL A 118 -21.04 -8.47 36.27
CA VAL A 118 -21.19 -8.62 34.85
C VAL A 118 -19.79 -8.68 34.20
N GLU A 119 -19.72 -9.28 33.03
CA GLU A 119 -18.52 -9.34 32.24
C GLU A 119 -18.86 -9.20 30.75
N ILE A 120 -17.89 -8.84 29.93
CA ILE A 120 -18.02 -8.67 28.49
C ILE A 120 -17.15 -9.68 27.75
N ASN A 121 -17.47 -9.91 26.48
CA ASN A 121 -16.65 -10.77 25.63
C ASN A 121 -15.40 -10.00 25.16
N GLN A 122 -14.24 -10.41 25.63
CA GLN A 122 -12.96 -9.76 25.29
C GLN A 122 -12.63 -9.83 23.80
N GLY A 123 -13.02 -10.90 23.10
CA GLY A 123 -12.78 -11.03 21.65
C GLY A 123 -13.63 -10.04 20.84
N THR A 124 -14.91 -9.87 21.24
CA THR A 124 -15.80 -8.88 20.64
C THR A 124 -15.30 -7.46 20.88
N LEU A 125 -14.90 -7.15 22.13
CA LEU A 125 -14.30 -5.86 22.46
C LEU A 125 -13.02 -5.62 21.64
N LYS A 126 -12.12 -6.61 21.55
CA LYS A 126 -10.90 -6.50 20.75
C LYS A 126 -11.18 -6.14 19.29
N SER A 127 -12.12 -6.86 18.65
CA SER A 127 -12.51 -6.59 17.28
C SER A 127 -13.12 -5.19 17.09
N LEU A 128 -13.86 -4.70 18.06
CA LEU A 128 -14.42 -3.34 18.04
C LEU A 128 -13.30 -2.29 18.15
N LEU A 129 -12.36 -2.49 19.09
CA LEU A 129 -11.23 -1.58 19.28
C LEU A 129 -10.35 -1.52 18.02
N GLU A 130 -10.01 -2.67 17.43
CA GLU A 130 -9.23 -2.75 16.18
C GLU A 130 -9.96 -2.13 14.98
N GLY A 131 -11.29 -2.33 14.88
CA GLY A 131 -12.07 -1.88 13.73
C GLY A 131 -12.50 -0.42 13.80
N GLN A 132 -12.75 0.12 14.98
CA GLN A 132 -13.31 1.47 15.14
C GLN A 132 -12.35 2.41 15.88
N CYS A 133 -11.85 2.03 17.05
CA CYS A 133 -11.06 2.95 17.88
C CYS A 133 -9.64 3.16 17.34
N ALA A 134 -9.00 2.12 16.80
CA ALA A 134 -7.68 2.23 16.18
C ALA A 134 -7.67 3.06 14.88
N SER A 135 -8.84 3.32 14.28
CA SER A 135 -8.93 4.25 13.13
C SER A 135 -8.58 5.70 13.48
N PHE A 136 -8.53 6.03 14.76
CA PHE A 136 -8.12 7.35 15.27
C PHE A 136 -6.62 7.43 15.60
N ASP A 137 -5.87 6.34 15.39
CA ASP A 137 -4.43 6.34 15.60
C ASP A 137 -3.75 7.38 14.70
N ILE A 138 -2.78 8.08 15.26
CA ILE A 138 -1.97 9.06 14.57
C ILE A 138 -0.57 8.48 14.47
N PRO A 139 -0.15 8.02 13.27
CA PRO A 139 1.18 7.47 13.12
C PRO A 139 2.26 8.52 13.39
N ALA A 140 3.37 8.10 13.95
CA ALA A 140 4.54 8.95 14.04
C ALA A 140 5.02 9.35 12.65
N VAL A 141 5.55 10.56 12.53
CA VAL A 141 6.26 11.00 11.32
C VAL A 141 7.75 10.99 11.66
N ASN A 142 8.52 10.15 10.99
CA ASN A 142 9.95 10.05 11.21
C ASN A 142 10.65 11.37 10.85
N ALA A 143 11.69 11.73 11.59
CA ALA A 143 12.54 12.84 11.19
C ALA A 143 13.14 12.53 9.81
N HIS A 144 13.30 13.51 8.95
CA HIS A 144 13.79 13.26 7.60
C HIS A 144 14.72 14.39 7.11
N LEU A 145 15.43 14.07 6.05
CA LEU A 145 16.30 15.04 5.38
C LEU A 145 15.58 15.65 4.18
N THR A 146 15.78 16.95 4.01
CA THR A 146 15.52 17.63 2.75
C THR A 146 16.83 18.24 2.23
N ARG A 147 16.90 18.56 0.94
CA ARG A 147 18.08 19.16 0.35
C ARG A 147 17.72 20.47 -0.33
N VAL A 148 18.24 21.59 0.18
CA VAL A 148 17.98 22.93 -0.32
C VAL A 148 19.32 23.56 -0.70
N ASP A 149 19.43 24.03 -1.94
CA ASP A 149 20.66 24.66 -2.49
C ASP A 149 21.96 23.83 -2.29
N GLY A 150 21.79 22.48 -2.30
CA GLY A 150 22.91 21.56 -2.13
C GLY A 150 23.28 21.24 -0.68
N GLU A 151 22.63 21.86 0.30
CA GLU A 151 22.84 21.61 1.74
C GLU A 151 21.69 20.76 2.30
N PHE A 152 22.01 19.92 3.29
CA PHE A 152 21.00 19.13 4.00
C PHE A 152 20.32 19.97 5.08
N VAL A 153 19.01 19.91 5.12
CA VAL A 153 18.15 20.44 6.17
C VAL A 153 17.46 19.27 6.86
N ILE A 154 17.50 19.26 8.18
CA ILE A 154 16.84 18.24 9.00
C ILE A 154 15.45 18.75 9.34
N GLU A 155 14.43 17.96 9.02
CA GLU A 155 13.06 18.17 9.47
C GLU A 155 12.77 17.21 10.62
N ASP A 156 12.38 17.78 11.78
CA ASP A 156 12.12 17.00 12.99
C ASP A 156 10.91 16.09 12.83
N GLY A 157 11.00 14.91 13.44
CA GLY A 157 9.90 13.97 13.51
C GLY A 157 8.75 14.47 14.38
N GLN A 158 7.58 13.90 14.21
CA GLN A 158 6.39 14.16 15.01
C GLN A 158 5.97 12.91 15.75
N ILE A 159 5.73 13.03 17.04
CA ILE A 159 5.22 11.95 17.89
C ILE A 159 3.82 11.58 17.44
N GLY A 160 3.63 10.31 17.20
CA GLY A 160 2.32 9.71 16.97
C GLY A 160 1.68 9.22 18.27
N TYR A 161 0.44 8.80 18.18
CA TYR A 161 -0.32 8.20 19.28
C TYR A 161 -1.10 7.02 18.73
N LYS A 162 -1.03 5.89 19.40
CA LYS A 162 -1.77 4.69 19.01
C LYS A 162 -2.43 4.00 20.17
N LEU A 163 -3.49 3.30 19.89
CA LEU A 163 -4.22 2.50 20.85
C LEU A 163 -3.41 1.25 21.20
N ASP A 164 -3.15 1.02 22.49
CA ASP A 164 -2.76 -0.30 22.98
C ASP A 164 -4.04 -1.13 23.15
N VAL A 165 -4.34 -1.92 22.12
CA VAL A 165 -5.58 -2.71 22.07
C VAL A 165 -5.65 -3.73 23.20
N ASP A 166 -4.56 -4.47 23.47
CA ASP A 166 -4.57 -5.53 24.46
C ASP A 166 -4.69 -4.96 25.89
N ALA A 167 -3.95 -3.89 26.19
CA ALA A 167 -4.07 -3.20 27.47
C ALA A 167 -5.46 -2.55 27.63
N SER A 168 -6.04 -2.00 26.58
CA SER A 168 -7.40 -1.43 26.58
C SER A 168 -8.47 -2.50 26.82
N VAL A 169 -8.36 -3.67 26.17
CA VAL A 169 -9.26 -4.81 26.42
C VAL A 169 -9.24 -5.19 27.89
N GLN A 170 -8.06 -5.27 28.51
CA GLN A 170 -7.93 -5.60 29.92
C GLN A 170 -8.54 -4.50 30.81
N ALA A 171 -8.20 -3.24 30.55
CA ALA A 171 -8.70 -2.10 31.34
C ALA A 171 -10.24 -1.99 31.31
N VAL A 172 -10.86 -2.09 30.12
CA VAL A 172 -12.31 -2.04 29.97
C VAL A 172 -12.98 -3.24 30.62
N SER A 173 -12.42 -4.45 30.46
CA SER A 173 -12.96 -5.67 31.07
C SER A 173 -12.93 -5.59 32.61
N ASP A 174 -11.82 -5.11 33.17
CA ASP A 174 -11.67 -4.94 34.63
C ASP A 174 -12.61 -3.84 35.16
N TYR A 175 -12.76 -2.73 34.42
CA TYR A 175 -13.67 -1.68 34.75
C TYR A 175 -15.12 -2.18 34.81
N ILE A 176 -15.61 -2.83 33.76
CA ILE A 176 -16.96 -3.39 33.68
C ILE A 176 -17.23 -4.38 34.81
N ARG A 177 -16.25 -5.25 35.10
CA ARG A 177 -16.40 -6.30 36.11
C ARG A 177 -16.40 -5.79 37.57
N ASN A 178 -15.59 -4.75 37.85
CA ASN A 178 -15.26 -4.37 39.22
C ASN A 178 -15.72 -2.96 39.62
N THR A 179 -15.92 -2.06 38.67
CA THR A 179 -16.08 -0.62 38.96
C THR A 179 -17.37 -0.03 38.37
N TRP A 180 -17.84 -0.57 37.24
CA TRP A 180 -18.99 -0.03 36.54
C TRP A 180 -20.26 0.04 37.44
N ASN A 181 -20.89 1.20 37.45
CA ASN A 181 -22.06 1.49 38.29
C ASN A 181 -23.38 1.10 37.63
N HIS A 182 -23.37 0.39 36.51
CA HIS A 182 -24.52 -0.05 35.72
C HIS A 182 -25.33 1.10 35.09
N GLN A 183 -24.68 2.24 34.81
CA GLN A 183 -25.28 3.39 34.12
C GLN A 183 -24.46 3.66 32.82
N ASP A 184 -24.99 4.58 32.01
CA ASP A 184 -24.21 5.11 30.89
C ASP A 184 -22.89 5.70 31.43
N ASP A 185 -21.77 5.36 30.82
CA ASP A 185 -20.47 5.74 31.37
C ASP A 185 -19.41 5.85 30.24
N SER A 186 -18.29 6.49 30.54
CA SER A 186 -17.18 6.61 29.63
C SER A 186 -15.91 6.02 30.25
N ILE A 187 -15.12 5.36 29.41
CA ILE A 187 -13.91 4.63 29.79
C ILE A 187 -12.77 5.11 28.92
N ASP A 188 -11.71 5.62 29.54
CA ASP A 188 -10.48 5.96 28.83
C ASP A 188 -9.77 4.69 28.38
N LEU A 189 -9.46 4.60 27.10
CA LEU A 189 -8.64 3.54 26.53
C LEU A 189 -7.16 3.81 26.79
N VAL A 190 -6.34 2.78 26.74
CA VAL A 190 -4.90 2.89 26.92
C VAL A 190 -4.28 3.35 25.60
N VAL A 191 -3.77 4.58 25.59
CA VAL A 191 -3.08 5.19 24.45
C VAL A 191 -1.59 5.25 24.78
N ILE A 192 -0.77 4.83 23.84
CA ILE A 192 0.69 4.90 23.93
C ILE A 192 1.25 5.86 22.87
N MET A 193 2.38 6.47 23.18
CA MET A 193 3.11 7.28 22.21
C MET A 193 3.77 6.37 21.19
N ASP A 194 3.68 6.78 19.93
CA ASP A 194 4.39 6.18 18.81
C ASP A 194 5.57 7.11 18.53
N GLU A 195 6.77 6.67 18.94
CA GLU A 195 7.97 7.50 18.84
C GLU A 195 8.47 7.53 17.40
N PRO A 196 8.78 8.71 16.83
CA PRO A 196 9.36 8.81 15.50
C PRO A 196 10.78 8.22 15.49
N GLU A 197 11.13 7.56 14.38
CA GLU A 197 12.51 7.16 14.17
C GLU A 197 13.39 8.34 13.78
N GLY A 198 14.67 8.26 14.18
CA GLY A 198 15.70 9.21 13.84
C GLY A 198 15.79 10.40 14.79
N SER A 199 17.03 10.79 15.00
CA SER A 199 17.38 12.01 15.74
C SER A 199 18.14 12.96 14.84
N ALA A 200 18.09 14.26 15.14
CA ALA A 200 18.88 15.27 14.46
C ALA A 200 20.38 14.90 14.42
N ASP A 201 20.91 14.35 15.51
CA ASP A 201 22.32 13.93 15.61
C ASP A 201 22.66 12.76 14.65
N THR A 202 21.72 11.87 14.40
CA THR A 202 21.91 10.75 13.48
C THR A 202 21.81 11.21 12.04
N LEU A 203 20.83 12.03 11.71
CA LEU A 203 20.62 12.59 10.38
C LEU A 203 21.74 13.55 9.96
N ALA A 204 22.31 14.33 10.89
CA ALA A 204 23.44 15.23 10.62
C ALA A 204 24.73 14.51 10.15
N LYS A 205 24.82 13.19 10.34
CA LYS A 205 25.95 12.39 9.84
C LYS A 205 25.83 12.05 8.37
N VAL A 206 24.64 12.11 7.79
CA VAL A 206 24.34 11.76 6.39
C VAL A 206 24.85 12.88 5.48
N LYS A 207 26.03 12.70 4.89
CA LYS A 207 26.67 13.71 4.02
C LYS A 207 27.57 13.14 2.93
N ASP A 208 27.96 11.86 3.07
CA ASP A 208 28.87 11.23 2.12
C ASP A 208 28.09 10.63 0.94
N VAL A 209 28.66 10.71 -0.27
CA VAL A 209 28.11 10.05 -1.44
C VAL A 209 28.48 8.57 -1.40
N LEU A 210 27.51 7.69 -1.16
CA LEU A 210 27.72 6.23 -1.17
C LEU A 210 27.73 5.66 -2.60
N GLY A 211 26.90 6.20 -3.46
CA GLY A 211 26.81 5.77 -4.86
C GLY A 211 26.02 6.76 -5.70
N THR A 212 26.42 6.92 -6.96
CA THR A 212 25.71 7.76 -7.93
C THR A 212 25.68 7.10 -9.29
N PHE A 213 24.57 7.23 -10.01
CA PHE A 213 24.44 6.70 -11.36
C PHE A 213 23.56 7.59 -12.23
N THR A 214 23.90 7.68 -13.52
CA THR A 214 23.21 8.53 -14.49
C THR A 214 22.86 7.75 -15.73
N THR A 215 21.66 7.93 -16.27
CA THR A 215 21.27 7.45 -17.60
C THR A 215 20.72 8.57 -18.47
N SER A 216 20.88 8.43 -19.80
CA SER A 216 20.40 9.41 -20.77
C SER A 216 19.13 8.92 -21.48
N TYR A 217 18.17 9.86 -21.67
CA TYR A 217 16.94 9.63 -22.44
C TYR A 217 16.76 10.68 -23.56
N LYS A 218 17.88 11.05 -24.21
CA LYS A 218 17.92 12.12 -25.26
C LYS A 218 16.96 11.87 -26.42
N SER A 219 16.70 10.61 -26.78
CA SER A 219 15.78 10.22 -27.86
C SER A 219 14.30 10.23 -27.47
N SER A 220 13.97 10.52 -26.20
CA SER A 220 12.60 10.47 -25.70
C SER A 220 11.76 11.68 -26.13
N ASN A 221 10.49 11.43 -26.43
CA ASN A 221 9.48 12.48 -26.66
C ASN A 221 9.09 13.20 -25.35
N ALA A 222 8.31 14.25 -25.45
CA ALA A 222 7.92 15.08 -24.30
C ALA A 222 7.20 14.28 -23.20
N ASN A 223 6.25 13.41 -23.57
CA ASN A 223 5.48 12.62 -22.62
C ASN A 223 6.39 11.69 -21.80
N ARG A 224 7.30 10.99 -22.47
CA ARG A 224 8.25 10.11 -21.78
C ARG A 224 9.22 10.88 -20.89
N CYS A 225 9.65 12.08 -21.33
CA CYS A 225 10.46 12.96 -20.48
C CYS A 225 9.68 13.39 -19.23
N GLY A 226 8.41 13.76 -19.38
CA GLY A 226 7.51 14.10 -18.26
C GLY A 226 7.37 12.93 -17.25
N ASN A 227 7.12 11.73 -17.75
CA ASN A 227 7.01 10.54 -16.89
C ASN A 227 8.30 10.27 -16.09
N ILE A 228 9.46 10.38 -16.73
CA ILE A 228 10.76 10.19 -16.05
C ILE A 228 10.95 11.25 -14.96
N ALA A 229 10.63 12.51 -15.25
CA ALA A 229 10.73 13.58 -14.28
C ALA A 229 9.75 13.39 -13.10
N THR A 230 8.52 12.96 -13.39
CA THR A 230 7.51 12.65 -12.36
C THR A 230 7.97 11.50 -11.46
N GLY A 231 8.41 10.37 -12.04
CA GLY A 231 8.90 9.24 -11.24
C GLY A 231 10.16 9.60 -10.44
N CYS A 232 11.07 10.39 -11.02
CA CYS A 232 12.24 10.90 -10.30
C CYS A 232 11.83 11.76 -9.09
N LYS A 233 10.84 12.65 -9.27
CA LYS A 233 10.32 13.51 -8.20
C LYS A 233 9.70 12.72 -7.05
N HIS A 234 9.00 11.63 -7.34
CA HIS A 234 8.36 10.79 -6.31
C HIS A 234 9.38 10.03 -5.45
N ILE A 235 10.56 9.76 -5.99
CA ILE A 235 11.63 9.06 -5.26
C ILE A 235 12.58 10.04 -4.55
N ASN A 236 12.76 11.22 -5.15
CA ASN A 236 13.67 12.24 -4.61
C ASN A 236 13.22 12.70 -3.22
N GLY A 237 14.14 12.78 -2.29
CA GLY A 237 13.89 13.20 -0.91
C GLY A 237 13.62 12.06 0.06
N ALA A 238 13.58 10.80 -0.41
CA ALA A 238 13.38 9.67 0.48
C ALA A 238 14.53 9.53 1.47
N THR A 239 14.22 9.53 2.76
CA THR A 239 15.11 9.15 3.85
C THR A 239 14.73 7.76 4.31
N ILE A 240 15.68 6.82 4.30
CA ILE A 240 15.45 5.40 4.59
C ILE A 240 16.31 5.01 5.78
N TYR A 241 15.67 4.56 6.87
CA TYR A 241 16.36 4.20 8.10
C TYR A 241 16.98 2.79 8.03
N PRO A 242 17.93 2.46 8.93
CA PRO A 242 18.52 1.13 9.00
C PRO A 242 17.47 0.03 9.13
N GLY A 243 17.52 -0.99 8.28
CA GLY A 243 16.56 -2.09 8.23
C GLY A 243 15.27 -1.80 7.45
N GLU A 244 14.99 -0.55 7.06
CA GLU A 244 13.84 -0.24 6.23
C GLU A 244 14.05 -0.68 4.78
N THR A 245 12.97 -1.15 4.18
CA THR A 245 12.90 -1.55 2.76
C THR A 245 12.17 -0.48 1.96
N PHE A 246 12.78 -0.03 0.87
CA PHE A 246 12.18 0.91 -0.08
C PHE A 246 11.63 0.17 -1.29
N SER A 247 10.37 0.40 -1.62
CA SER A 247 9.69 -0.09 -2.82
C SER A 247 9.59 1.04 -3.84
N VAL A 248 10.21 0.84 -5.00
CA VAL A 248 10.13 1.81 -6.10
C VAL A 248 8.72 1.83 -6.70
N GLY A 249 8.09 0.66 -6.80
CA GLY A 249 6.72 0.54 -7.27
C GLY A 249 5.73 1.33 -6.42
N GLU A 250 5.81 1.21 -5.10
CA GLU A 250 4.97 1.99 -4.17
C GLU A 250 5.20 3.49 -4.31
N ALA A 251 6.45 3.92 -4.41
CA ALA A 251 6.80 5.33 -4.52
C ALA A 251 6.25 6.00 -5.80
N VAL A 252 6.22 5.29 -6.94
CA VAL A 252 5.85 5.87 -8.24
C VAL A 252 4.41 5.63 -8.66
N THR A 253 3.64 4.77 -7.97
CA THR A 253 2.24 4.48 -8.28
C THR A 253 1.27 5.37 -7.50
N PRO A 254 0.00 5.50 -7.95
CA PRO A 254 -0.59 4.93 -9.16
C PRO A 254 -0.20 5.67 -10.44
N PHE A 255 -0.05 4.94 -11.55
CA PHE A 255 0.17 5.55 -12.86
C PHE A 255 -1.12 6.15 -13.39
N SER A 256 -1.35 7.42 -13.12
CA SER A 256 -2.54 8.15 -13.54
C SER A 256 -2.20 9.57 -14.04
N ALA A 257 -3.08 10.14 -14.84
CA ALA A 257 -2.94 11.53 -15.28
C ALA A 257 -2.99 12.52 -14.10
N ALA A 258 -3.75 12.19 -13.04
CA ALA A 258 -3.81 12.99 -11.82
C ALA A 258 -2.47 13.07 -11.09
N ASN A 259 -1.66 11.99 -11.17
CA ASN A 259 -0.31 11.93 -10.63
C ASN A 259 0.77 12.41 -11.61
N GLY A 260 0.38 13.05 -12.73
CA GLY A 260 1.31 13.65 -13.68
C GLY A 260 1.91 12.70 -14.71
N TYR A 261 1.31 11.51 -14.92
CA TYR A 261 1.76 10.57 -15.93
C TYR A 261 1.01 10.69 -17.25
N TYR A 262 1.72 10.45 -18.35
CA TYR A 262 1.25 10.54 -19.73
C TYR A 262 1.40 9.20 -20.45
N MET A 263 0.64 9.03 -21.53
CA MET A 263 0.82 7.90 -22.45
C MET A 263 2.16 8.02 -23.16
N ALA A 264 3.00 6.99 -23.06
CA ALA A 264 4.29 6.91 -23.74
C ALA A 264 4.72 5.45 -23.93
N GLY A 265 5.68 5.22 -24.84
CA GLY A 265 6.10 3.88 -25.21
C GLY A 265 6.67 3.07 -24.05
N SER A 266 6.15 1.87 -23.91
CA SER A 266 6.57 0.81 -22.97
C SER A 266 6.75 -0.51 -23.68
N TYR A 267 7.51 -1.45 -23.08
CA TYR A 267 7.68 -2.80 -23.61
C TYR A 267 6.59 -3.73 -23.02
N LEU A 268 5.75 -4.29 -23.91
CA LEU A 268 4.75 -5.30 -23.54
C LEU A 268 4.80 -6.47 -24.53
N ASN A 269 5.03 -7.68 -24.03
CA ASN A 269 5.05 -8.92 -24.81
C ASN A 269 5.92 -8.92 -26.08
N GLY A 270 7.04 -8.20 -26.06
CA GLY A 270 7.94 -8.09 -27.21
C GLY A 270 7.55 -7.01 -28.22
N GLN A 271 6.61 -6.14 -27.88
CA GLN A 271 6.18 -4.98 -28.67
C GLN A 271 6.36 -3.69 -27.89
N VAL A 272 6.51 -2.59 -28.62
CA VAL A 272 6.42 -1.24 -28.06
C VAL A 272 4.96 -0.82 -28.13
N VAL A 273 4.37 -0.54 -26.97
CA VAL A 273 2.98 -0.07 -26.84
C VAL A 273 2.96 1.20 -25.99
N ASP A 274 2.01 2.08 -26.25
CA ASP A 274 1.82 3.24 -25.37
C ASP A 274 1.06 2.83 -24.10
N SER A 275 1.60 3.20 -22.95
CA SER A 275 0.97 3.04 -21.64
C SER A 275 1.22 4.26 -20.75
N LEU A 276 0.37 4.47 -19.74
CA LEU A 276 0.64 5.46 -18.70
C LEU A 276 1.93 5.11 -17.96
N GLY A 277 2.78 6.10 -17.70
CA GLY A 277 4.06 5.89 -17.02
C GLY A 277 5.17 5.29 -17.92
N GLY A 278 5.01 5.24 -19.25
CA GLY A 278 6.08 4.81 -20.14
C GLY A 278 7.36 5.61 -19.91
N GLY A 279 8.45 4.91 -19.54
CA GLY A 279 9.74 5.49 -19.14
C GLY A 279 10.14 5.21 -17.68
N ILE A 280 9.24 4.81 -16.81
CA ILE A 280 9.49 4.57 -15.37
C ILE A 280 10.54 3.46 -15.13
N CYS A 281 10.58 2.43 -15.95
CA CYS A 281 11.64 1.43 -15.86
C CYS A 281 13.06 2.02 -16.00
N GLN A 282 13.22 3.16 -16.69
CA GLN A 282 14.51 3.85 -16.73
C GLN A 282 14.82 4.56 -15.41
N VAL A 283 13.80 5.09 -14.73
CA VAL A 283 13.92 5.66 -13.37
C VAL A 283 14.39 4.56 -12.41
N SER A 284 13.67 3.44 -12.37
CA SER A 284 14.02 2.27 -11.56
C SER A 284 15.43 1.74 -11.87
N THR A 285 15.78 1.58 -13.14
CA THR A 285 17.10 1.11 -13.54
C THR A 285 18.23 2.06 -13.11
N THR A 286 18.02 3.37 -13.22
CA THR A 286 19.02 4.34 -12.78
C THR A 286 19.23 4.28 -11.27
N LEU A 287 18.14 4.22 -10.50
CA LEU A 287 18.21 4.04 -9.05
C LEU A 287 18.86 2.70 -8.67
N TYR A 288 18.50 1.60 -9.33
CA TYR A 288 19.10 0.29 -9.10
C TYR A 288 20.64 0.32 -9.18
N ASN A 289 21.20 0.99 -10.17
CA ASN A 289 22.65 1.09 -10.29
C ASN A 289 23.27 1.98 -9.20
N ALA A 290 22.59 3.04 -8.75
CA ALA A 290 23.03 3.83 -7.61
C ALA A 290 22.99 2.99 -6.30
N VAL A 291 21.94 2.18 -6.11
CA VAL A 291 21.79 1.21 -5.01
C VAL A 291 22.94 0.19 -5.01
N LEU A 292 23.25 -0.38 -6.15
CA LEU A 292 24.38 -1.30 -6.29
C LEU A 292 25.73 -0.65 -5.92
N LEU A 293 25.96 0.58 -6.39
CA LEU A 293 27.19 1.35 -6.07
C LEU A 293 27.27 1.75 -4.61
N SER A 294 26.13 1.88 -3.94
CA SER A 294 26.04 2.10 -2.50
C SER A 294 26.16 0.81 -1.68
N GLU A 295 26.20 -0.35 -2.33
CA GLU A 295 26.24 -1.69 -1.72
C GLU A 295 25.06 -1.97 -0.79
N LEU A 296 23.90 -1.36 -1.07
CA LEU A 296 22.65 -1.66 -0.34
C LEU A 296 22.12 -3.04 -0.74
N GLN A 297 21.35 -3.64 0.13
CA GLN A 297 20.76 -4.96 -0.08
C GLN A 297 19.59 -4.86 -1.08
N VAL A 298 19.72 -5.50 -2.23
CA VAL A 298 18.64 -5.61 -3.22
C VAL A 298 17.80 -6.85 -2.89
N ASP A 299 16.54 -6.66 -2.56
CA ASP A 299 15.62 -7.73 -2.15
C ASP A 299 14.81 -8.27 -3.33
N GLU A 300 14.41 -7.38 -4.25
CA GLU A 300 13.61 -7.73 -5.41
C GLU A 300 14.08 -6.94 -6.65
N ARG A 301 14.31 -7.66 -7.75
CA ARG A 301 14.69 -7.06 -9.04
C ARG A 301 14.29 -7.98 -10.19
N TYR A 302 13.73 -7.40 -11.25
CA TYR A 302 13.43 -8.07 -12.52
C TYR A 302 14.16 -7.41 -13.68
N ASN A 303 14.61 -8.21 -14.67
CA ASN A 303 15.08 -7.67 -15.95
C ASN A 303 13.92 -7.43 -16.91
N HIS A 304 14.11 -6.53 -17.88
CA HIS A 304 13.18 -6.37 -18.98
C HIS A 304 13.05 -7.63 -19.83
N SER A 305 11.91 -7.79 -20.50
CA SER A 305 11.71 -8.89 -21.46
C SER A 305 12.57 -8.76 -22.72
N MET A 306 12.92 -7.52 -23.12
CA MET A 306 13.81 -7.18 -24.23
C MET A 306 14.93 -6.29 -23.72
N ILE A 307 16.09 -6.33 -24.42
CA ILE A 307 17.23 -5.50 -24.05
C ILE A 307 16.92 -4.01 -24.14
N VAL A 308 17.35 -3.25 -23.15
CA VAL A 308 17.32 -1.78 -23.15
C VAL A 308 18.66 -1.21 -23.57
N SER A 309 18.70 0.04 -24.05
CA SER A 309 19.90 0.65 -24.63
C SER A 309 20.62 1.63 -23.71
N TYR A 310 20.07 1.93 -22.54
CA TYR A 310 20.60 2.96 -21.64
C TYR A 310 21.48 2.40 -20.51
N VAL A 311 21.58 1.08 -20.39
CA VAL A 311 22.52 0.35 -19.52
C VAL A 311 22.99 -0.92 -20.21
N ASP A 312 24.09 -1.50 -19.70
CA ASP A 312 24.57 -2.80 -20.14
C ASP A 312 23.61 -3.94 -19.78
N PRO A 313 23.65 -5.07 -20.50
CA PRO A 313 22.84 -6.25 -20.18
C PRO A 313 23.04 -6.69 -18.72
N SER A 314 21.96 -7.04 -18.04
CA SER A 314 21.89 -7.44 -16.63
C SER A 314 22.03 -6.30 -15.60
N ALA A 315 22.26 -5.06 -16.05
CA ALA A 315 22.31 -3.88 -15.19
C ALA A 315 20.96 -3.13 -15.13
N ASP A 316 19.90 -3.66 -15.71
CA ASP A 316 18.56 -3.07 -15.72
C ASP A 316 17.69 -3.58 -14.57
N ALA A 317 16.67 -2.79 -14.20
CA ALA A 317 15.62 -3.15 -13.27
C ALA A 317 14.26 -2.69 -13.82
N ALA A 318 13.40 -3.65 -14.17
CA ALA A 318 12.09 -3.40 -14.73
C ALA A 318 11.03 -3.38 -13.64
N ILE A 319 10.08 -2.47 -13.75
CA ILE A 319 8.86 -2.41 -12.92
C ILE A 319 7.65 -2.74 -13.80
N ALA A 320 6.76 -3.59 -13.29
CA ALA A 320 5.43 -3.86 -13.84
C ALA A 320 4.48 -4.11 -12.67
N TRP A 321 4.00 -3.05 -12.05
CA TRP A 321 3.26 -3.06 -10.80
C TRP A 321 2.05 -3.99 -10.85
N ASP A 322 1.23 -3.91 -11.91
CA ASP A 322 0.06 -4.77 -12.12
C ASP A 322 0.40 -6.27 -12.23
N SER A 323 1.66 -6.59 -12.47
CA SER A 323 2.19 -7.97 -12.56
C SER A 323 3.04 -8.36 -11.36
N GLY A 324 3.05 -7.55 -10.30
CA GLY A 324 3.82 -7.79 -9.09
C GLY A 324 5.34 -7.72 -9.28
N LYS A 325 5.84 -6.99 -10.30
CA LYS A 325 7.28 -6.79 -10.49
C LYS A 325 7.70 -5.43 -9.98
N ASP A 326 8.63 -5.44 -9.05
CA ASP A 326 9.13 -4.25 -8.39
C ASP A 326 10.67 -4.25 -8.33
N LEU A 327 11.22 -3.12 -7.94
CA LEU A 327 12.56 -2.99 -7.40
C LEU A 327 12.44 -2.64 -5.93
N LYS A 328 12.90 -3.56 -5.07
CA LYS A 328 12.98 -3.35 -3.63
C LYS A 328 14.40 -3.49 -3.14
N PHE A 329 14.77 -2.63 -2.22
CA PHE A 329 16.07 -2.70 -1.55
C PHE A 329 15.94 -2.24 -0.11
N THR A 330 16.77 -2.81 0.76
CA THR A 330 16.83 -2.52 2.19
C THR A 330 18.09 -1.73 2.52
N ASN A 331 17.95 -0.73 3.35
CA ASN A 331 19.10 -0.06 3.96
C ASN A 331 19.74 -0.99 5.00
N ASN A 332 20.76 -1.72 4.59
CA ASN A 332 21.53 -2.64 5.43
C ASN A 332 22.73 -1.99 6.12
N THR A 333 22.77 -0.64 6.17
CA THR A 333 23.80 0.12 6.89
C THR A 333 23.35 0.47 8.30
N ASP A 334 24.27 0.93 9.13
CA ASP A 334 23.97 1.36 10.52
C ASP A 334 23.41 2.79 10.60
N TYR A 335 23.28 3.50 9.48
CA TYR A 335 22.87 4.90 9.42
C TYR A 335 21.75 5.12 8.40
N PRO A 336 20.93 6.16 8.57
CA PRO A 336 19.98 6.56 7.54
C PRO A 336 20.69 6.88 6.21
N ILE A 337 19.97 6.66 5.12
CA ILE A 337 20.40 7.08 3.78
C ILE A 337 19.37 8.06 3.21
N TYR A 338 19.83 8.90 2.28
CA TYR A 338 19.00 9.87 1.58
C TYR A 338 19.16 9.69 0.07
N ILE A 339 18.05 9.71 -0.66
CA ILE A 339 18.04 9.58 -2.13
C ILE A 339 17.78 10.94 -2.76
N GLU A 340 18.78 11.44 -3.50
CA GLU A 340 18.61 12.60 -4.37
C GLU A 340 18.40 12.16 -5.82
N GLY A 341 17.30 12.62 -6.44
CA GLY A 341 16.98 12.39 -7.83
C GLY A 341 16.94 13.71 -8.62
N ILE A 342 17.73 13.80 -9.69
CA ILE A 342 17.80 14.99 -10.54
C ILE A 342 17.56 14.61 -12.00
N THR A 343 16.69 15.39 -12.68
CA THR A 343 16.50 15.29 -14.13
C THR A 343 16.94 16.61 -14.79
N GLU A 344 17.97 16.53 -15.63
CA GLU A 344 18.51 17.70 -16.32
C GLU A 344 18.99 17.31 -17.71
N ASN A 345 18.79 18.16 -18.72
CA ASN A 345 19.32 17.98 -20.09
C ASN A 345 19.02 16.59 -20.70
N LYS A 346 17.84 16.04 -20.39
CA LYS A 346 17.44 14.66 -20.76
C LYS A 346 18.39 13.58 -20.22
N THR A 347 18.91 13.79 -19.02
CA THR A 347 19.54 12.77 -18.18
C THR A 347 18.81 12.67 -16.86
N ILE A 348 18.81 11.50 -16.26
CA ILE A 348 18.35 11.26 -14.89
C ILE A 348 19.54 10.73 -14.09
N THR A 349 19.76 11.32 -12.93
CA THR A 349 20.79 10.93 -11.98
C THR A 349 20.16 10.64 -10.64
N PHE A 350 20.53 9.52 -10.03
CA PHE A 350 20.28 9.27 -8.62
C PHE A 350 21.61 9.24 -7.87
N THR A 351 21.64 9.93 -6.72
CA THR A 351 22.75 9.90 -5.77
C THR A 351 22.20 9.46 -4.42
N ILE A 352 22.83 8.47 -3.82
CA ILE A 352 22.52 7.99 -2.49
C ILE A 352 23.58 8.53 -1.54
N TYR A 353 23.10 9.29 -0.56
CA TYR A 353 23.93 9.85 0.51
C TYR A 353 23.75 9.01 1.78
N GLY A 354 24.79 8.96 2.59
CA GLY A 354 24.80 8.25 3.87
C GLY A 354 26.03 8.58 4.68
N VAL A 355 26.49 7.61 5.46
CA VAL A 355 27.76 7.67 6.19
C VAL A 355 28.71 6.67 5.56
N GLU A 356 29.81 7.13 4.97
CA GLU A 356 30.79 6.24 4.34
C GLU A 356 31.62 5.50 5.39
N THR A 357 31.44 4.19 5.44
CA THR A 357 32.13 3.29 6.38
C THR A 357 33.12 2.37 5.67
N ARG A 358 33.12 2.36 4.33
CA ARG A 358 34.00 1.51 3.54
C ARG A 358 35.43 2.08 3.53
N PRO A 359 36.46 1.24 3.57
CA PRO A 359 37.85 1.69 3.51
C PRO A 359 38.13 2.49 2.22
N ALA A 360 38.85 3.60 2.32
CA ALA A 360 39.13 4.50 1.19
C ALA A 360 39.93 3.83 0.03
N ASN A 361 40.72 2.81 0.33
CA ASN A 361 41.48 2.01 -0.65
C ASN A 361 40.66 0.89 -1.30
N ARG A 362 39.41 0.67 -0.86
CA ARG A 362 38.47 -0.29 -1.42
C ARG A 362 37.61 0.38 -2.51
N LYS A 363 37.57 -0.21 -3.68
CA LYS A 363 36.74 0.26 -4.79
C LYS A 363 35.90 -0.91 -5.34
N ILE A 364 34.71 -0.57 -5.82
CA ILE A 364 33.82 -1.53 -6.47
C ILE A 364 33.51 -1.08 -7.89
N ARG A 365 33.27 -2.06 -8.76
CA ARG A 365 32.70 -1.86 -10.09
C ARG A 365 31.78 -3.02 -10.44
N PHE A 366 30.92 -2.81 -11.40
CA PHE A 366 30.04 -3.84 -11.92
C PHE A 366 30.41 -4.15 -13.37
N GLU A 367 30.48 -5.46 -13.69
CA GLU A 367 30.83 -5.97 -14.99
C GLU A 367 29.66 -6.77 -15.58
N SER A 368 29.16 -6.36 -16.73
CA SER A 368 28.19 -7.13 -17.52
C SER A 368 28.95 -8.15 -18.39
N VAL A 369 28.60 -9.43 -18.24
CA VAL A 369 29.16 -10.52 -19.00
C VAL A 369 28.08 -11.14 -19.87
N VAL A 370 28.19 -10.98 -21.19
CA VAL A 370 27.26 -11.60 -22.15
C VAL A 370 27.69 -13.05 -22.39
N LEU A 371 26.77 -13.99 -22.06
CA LEU A 371 27.00 -15.43 -22.26
C LEU A 371 26.51 -15.91 -23.63
N GLU A 372 25.36 -15.40 -24.07
CA GLU A 372 24.76 -15.76 -25.36
C GLU A 372 24.16 -14.52 -26.01
N LYS A 373 24.27 -14.48 -27.35
CA LYS A 373 23.71 -13.45 -28.22
C LYS A 373 22.91 -14.11 -29.34
N ASN A 374 21.62 -13.80 -29.42
CA ASN A 374 20.71 -14.29 -30.44
C ASN A 374 20.24 -13.13 -31.32
N VAL A 375 20.71 -13.11 -32.57
CA VAL A 375 20.33 -12.09 -33.56
C VAL A 375 19.21 -12.69 -34.43
N PRO A 376 17.98 -12.13 -34.43
CA PRO A 376 16.91 -12.60 -35.28
C PRO A 376 17.27 -12.41 -36.76
N ALA A 377 17.16 -13.45 -37.54
CA ALA A 377 17.48 -13.41 -38.99
C ALA A 377 16.22 -13.15 -39.85
N GLU A 378 15.05 -13.50 -39.37
CA GLU A 378 13.77 -13.37 -40.10
C GLU A 378 13.04 -12.08 -39.72
N GLU A 379 12.27 -11.55 -40.67
CA GLU A 379 11.33 -10.44 -40.42
C GLU A 379 9.91 -10.99 -40.24
N LYS A 380 9.04 -10.30 -39.47
CA LYS A 380 7.65 -10.67 -39.33
C LYS A 380 6.74 -9.55 -39.83
N ILE A 381 5.77 -9.92 -40.68
CA ILE A 381 4.82 -8.98 -41.26
C ILE A 381 3.40 -9.41 -40.86
N PHE A 382 2.65 -8.49 -40.27
CA PHE A 382 1.27 -8.65 -39.89
C PHE A 382 0.41 -7.77 -40.80
N THR A 383 -0.78 -8.24 -41.16
CA THR A 383 -1.75 -7.46 -41.93
C THR A 383 -2.80 -6.84 -41.02
N ASP A 384 -3.24 -5.64 -41.33
CA ASP A 384 -4.33 -4.95 -40.65
C ASP A 384 -5.39 -4.51 -41.67
N ALA A 385 -6.54 -5.18 -41.69
CA ALA A 385 -7.64 -4.89 -42.58
C ALA A 385 -8.43 -3.61 -42.20
N SER A 386 -8.16 -3.01 -41.05
CA SER A 386 -8.75 -1.72 -40.63
C SER A 386 -7.97 -0.53 -41.14
N LYS A 387 -6.74 -0.74 -41.64
CA LYS A 387 -5.85 0.33 -42.12
C LYS A 387 -5.76 0.32 -43.66
N PRO A 388 -5.73 1.50 -44.30
CA PRO A 388 -5.62 1.60 -45.75
C PRO A 388 -4.23 1.13 -46.22
N ILE A 389 -4.17 0.71 -47.50
CA ILE A 389 -2.88 0.49 -48.16
C ILE A 389 -2.05 1.77 -48.13
N GLY A 390 -0.75 1.61 -47.81
CA GLY A 390 0.17 2.72 -47.56
C GLY A 390 0.49 2.90 -46.09
N PHE A 391 -0.36 2.38 -45.17
CA PHE A 391 -0.02 2.31 -43.77
C PHE A 391 0.99 1.18 -43.53
N VAL A 392 2.20 1.53 -43.06
CA VAL A 392 3.24 0.56 -42.66
C VAL A 392 3.89 1.06 -41.36
N ALA A 393 3.46 0.48 -40.25
CA ALA A 393 4.09 0.71 -38.94
C ALA A 393 5.18 -0.34 -38.71
N THR A 394 6.40 0.08 -38.39
CA THR A 394 7.53 -0.84 -38.22
C THR A 394 8.12 -0.74 -36.82
N GLN A 395 8.54 -1.90 -36.29
CA GLN A 395 9.33 -2.04 -35.08
C GLN A 395 10.67 -2.66 -35.40
N SER A 396 11.76 -2.08 -34.85
CA SER A 396 13.12 -2.58 -35.01
C SER A 396 13.32 -3.97 -34.36
N ALA A 397 14.24 -4.75 -34.88
CA ALA A 397 14.64 -6.00 -34.24
C ALA A 397 15.31 -5.73 -32.88
N HIS A 398 15.04 -6.61 -31.93
CA HIS A 398 15.76 -6.65 -30.65
C HIS A 398 16.57 -7.93 -30.57
N ILE A 399 17.85 -7.77 -30.26
CA ILE A 399 18.76 -8.88 -30.06
C ILE A 399 18.44 -9.52 -28.71
N GLY A 400 18.35 -10.86 -28.70
CA GLY A 400 18.25 -11.61 -27.47
C GLY A 400 19.59 -11.79 -26.80
N TYR A 401 19.63 -11.76 -25.49
CA TYR A 401 20.83 -11.96 -24.69
C TYR A 401 20.57 -12.87 -23.51
N LYS A 402 21.58 -13.67 -23.13
CA LYS A 402 21.75 -14.13 -21.75
C LYS A 402 23.00 -13.47 -21.20
N ALA A 403 22.87 -12.83 -20.06
CA ALA A 403 23.93 -12.05 -19.45
C ALA A 403 23.94 -12.20 -17.93
N GLN A 404 25.07 -11.93 -17.32
CA GLN A 404 25.27 -11.90 -15.88
C GLN A 404 25.87 -10.54 -15.49
N LEU A 405 25.52 -10.05 -14.33
CA LEU A 405 26.15 -8.90 -13.69
C LEU A 405 27.04 -9.37 -12.55
N TRP A 406 28.28 -8.92 -12.55
CA TRP A 406 29.28 -9.28 -11.55
C TRP A 406 29.75 -8.03 -10.81
N LYS A 407 29.79 -8.13 -9.48
CA LYS A 407 30.47 -7.16 -8.63
C LYS A 407 31.94 -7.54 -8.51
N VAL A 408 32.81 -6.58 -8.75
CA VAL A 408 34.25 -6.73 -8.61
C VAL A 408 34.75 -5.75 -7.56
N VAL A 409 35.41 -6.27 -6.54
CA VAL A 409 36.02 -5.48 -5.46
C VAL A 409 37.53 -5.45 -5.68
N THR A 410 38.10 -4.26 -5.56
CA THR A 410 39.56 -4.06 -5.55
C THR A 410 39.97 -3.37 -4.26
N VAL A 411 41.08 -3.80 -3.67
CA VAL A 411 41.72 -3.16 -2.53
C VAL A 411 43.17 -2.86 -2.91
N ASP A 412 43.58 -1.62 -2.74
CA ASP A 412 44.92 -1.14 -3.16
C ASP A 412 45.22 -1.38 -4.68
N GLY A 413 44.15 -1.45 -5.48
CA GLY A 413 44.28 -1.70 -6.95
C GLY A 413 44.26 -3.18 -7.33
N GLU A 414 44.37 -4.11 -6.39
CA GLU A 414 44.28 -5.54 -6.63
C GLU A 414 42.88 -6.08 -6.47
N GLN A 415 42.43 -6.95 -7.41
CA GLN A 415 41.13 -7.58 -7.31
C GLN A 415 41.10 -8.63 -6.18
N THR A 416 40.28 -8.38 -5.18
CA THR A 416 40.11 -9.25 -3.99
C THR A 416 38.86 -10.13 -4.06
N GLU A 417 37.81 -9.66 -4.79
CA GLU A 417 36.53 -10.37 -4.87
C GLU A 417 35.91 -10.20 -6.25
N ARG A 418 35.21 -11.25 -6.73
CA ARG A 418 34.35 -11.20 -7.91
C ARG A 418 33.14 -12.08 -7.67
N THR A 419 31.97 -11.45 -7.45
CA THR A 419 30.74 -12.12 -7.07
C THR A 419 29.64 -11.86 -8.09
N GLN A 420 28.93 -12.90 -8.53
CA GLN A 420 27.77 -12.74 -9.41
C GLN A 420 26.60 -12.15 -8.64
N ILE A 421 26.07 -11.01 -9.12
CA ILE A 421 24.93 -10.31 -8.49
C ILE A 421 23.62 -10.84 -9.03
N ASN A 422 23.51 -10.98 -10.36
CA ASN A 422 22.31 -11.49 -11.01
C ASN A 422 22.60 -12.14 -12.37
N SER A 423 21.53 -12.71 -12.94
CA SER A 423 21.53 -13.21 -14.33
C SER A 423 20.23 -12.81 -15.00
N SER A 424 20.28 -12.52 -16.28
CA SER A 424 19.16 -11.99 -17.05
C SER A 424 19.06 -12.67 -18.42
N SER A 425 17.82 -12.84 -18.88
CA SER A 425 17.52 -13.37 -20.20
C SER A 425 16.58 -12.42 -20.94
N TYR A 426 17.01 -11.95 -22.10
CA TYR A 426 16.28 -11.04 -22.97
C TYR A 426 15.85 -11.76 -24.24
N LYS A 427 14.56 -11.62 -24.59
CA LYS A 427 14.01 -12.26 -25.78
C LYS A 427 14.53 -11.60 -27.05
N ALA A 428 14.95 -12.42 -28.03
CA ALA A 428 15.13 -11.97 -29.40
C ALA A 428 13.74 -11.67 -30.00
N THR A 429 13.59 -10.52 -30.61
CA THR A 429 12.38 -10.15 -31.35
C THR A 429 12.79 -9.72 -32.76
N PRO A 430 12.26 -10.38 -33.80
CA PRO A 430 12.57 -10.00 -35.17
C PRO A 430 12.06 -8.59 -35.50
N ARG A 431 12.61 -7.97 -36.55
CA ARG A 431 12.01 -6.76 -37.12
C ARG A 431 10.58 -7.07 -37.55
N GLN A 432 9.64 -6.21 -37.22
CA GLN A 432 8.21 -6.42 -37.43
C GLN A 432 7.59 -5.26 -38.19
N ALA A 433 6.58 -5.54 -39.01
CA ALA A 433 5.74 -4.53 -39.62
C ALA A 433 4.27 -4.90 -39.51
N THR A 434 3.43 -3.88 -39.22
CA THR A 434 1.98 -3.97 -39.41
C THR A 434 1.63 -3.19 -40.67
N VAL A 435 1.02 -3.88 -41.62
CA VAL A 435 0.73 -3.37 -42.97
C VAL A 435 -0.76 -3.25 -43.19
N GLY A 436 -1.23 -2.05 -43.53
CA GLY A 436 -2.61 -1.83 -43.92
C GLY A 436 -2.93 -2.48 -45.28
N VAL A 437 -4.04 -3.23 -45.32
CA VAL A 437 -4.48 -3.94 -46.54
C VAL A 437 -5.89 -3.53 -47.00
N ALA A 438 -6.54 -2.57 -46.36
CA ALA A 438 -7.86 -2.06 -46.74
C ALA A 438 -7.75 -1.26 -48.04
N THR A 439 -8.45 -1.69 -49.10
CA THR A 439 -8.55 -1.01 -50.39
C THR A 439 -9.77 -1.50 -51.17
N GLY A 440 -10.34 -0.66 -52.01
CA GLY A 440 -11.35 -1.05 -53.01
C GLY A 440 -10.73 -1.48 -54.35
N ASP A 441 -9.39 -1.37 -54.51
CA ASP A 441 -8.68 -1.71 -55.75
C ASP A 441 -8.04 -3.13 -55.63
N PRO A 442 -8.57 -4.13 -56.36
CA PRO A 442 -8.04 -5.50 -56.36
C PRO A 442 -6.57 -5.59 -56.80
N ASN A 443 -6.12 -4.71 -57.71
CA ASN A 443 -4.72 -4.72 -58.18
C ASN A 443 -3.77 -4.23 -57.06
N ALA A 444 -4.13 -3.16 -56.38
CA ALA A 444 -3.37 -2.66 -55.24
C ALA A 444 -3.32 -3.71 -54.12
N TYR A 445 -4.43 -4.41 -53.85
CA TYR A 445 -4.49 -5.49 -52.87
C TYR A 445 -3.53 -6.63 -53.22
N ASN A 446 -3.56 -7.10 -54.51
CA ASN A 446 -2.71 -8.19 -54.97
C ASN A 446 -1.21 -7.79 -54.93
N GLN A 447 -0.87 -6.55 -55.29
CA GLN A 447 0.51 -6.05 -55.21
C GLN A 447 1.03 -6.04 -53.78
N ILE A 448 0.26 -5.50 -52.81
CA ILE A 448 0.71 -5.44 -51.41
C ILE A 448 0.83 -6.83 -50.80
N MET A 449 -0.12 -7.76 -51.12
CA MET A 449 -0.07 -9.13 -50.62
C MET A 449 1.12 -9.90 -51.24
N ALA A 450 1.45 -9.69 -52.52
CA ALA A 450 2.65 -10.27 -53.11
C ALA A 450 3.93 -9.76 -52.47
N ALA A 451 4.00 -8.47 -52.11
CA ALA A 451 5.14 -7.92 -51.37
C ALA A 451 5.25 -8.52 -49.96
N ILE A 452 4.11 -8.68 -49.25
CA ILE A 452 4.06 -9.33 -47.93
C ILE A 452 4.56 -10.77 -47.99
N ALA A 453 4.19 -11.52 -49.03
CA ALA A 453 4.62 -12.90 -49.26
C ALA A 453 6.14 -13.07 -49.43
N THR A 454 6.88 -12.00 -49.77
CA THR A 454 8.35 -12.04 -49.83
C THR A 454 9.03 -12.09 -48.46
N GLY A 455 8.29 -11.76 -47.39
CA GLY A 455 8.84 -11.66 -46.04
C GLY A 455 9.75 -10.44 -45.81
N SER A 456 9.90 -9.54 -46.79
CA SER A 456 10.77 -8.34 -46.69
C SER A 456 9.95 -7.09 -46.38
N ILE A 457 10.20 -6.51 -45.21
CA ILE A 457 9.57 -5.24 -44.78
C ILE A 457 9.95 -4.09 -45.70
N ASP A 458 11.20 -4.06 -46.20
CA ASP A 458 11.63 -2.99 -47.06
C ASP A 458 10.96 -3.07 -48.45
N GLN A 459 10.72 -4.27 -48.97
CA GLN A 459 9.93 -4.46 -50.18
C GLN A 459 8.46 -4.05 -49.99
N VAL A 460 7.87 -4.39 -48.86
CA VAL A 460 6.50 -3.95 -48.50
C VAL A 460 6.41 -2.43 -48.44
N LYS A 461 7.37 -1.76 -47.78
CA LYS A 461 7.43 -0.29 -47.75
C LYS A 461 7.51 0.34 -49.11
N ALA A 462 8.40 -0.19 -49.97
CA ALA A 462 8.55 0.30 -51.33
C ALA A 462 7.27 0.12 -52.16
N THR A 463 6.64 -1.06 -52.09
CA THR A 463 5.37 -1.35 -52.75
C THR A 463 4.25 -0.48 -52.27
N ALA A 464 4.10 -0.32 -50.93
CA ALA A 464 3.09 0.56 -50.33
C ALA A 464 3.23 2.01 -50.79
N ALA A 465 4.44 2.53 -50.82
CA ALA A 465 4.75 3.87 -51.32
C ALA A 465 4.44 4.04 -52.83
N ALA A 466 4.77 3.03 -53.65
CA ALA A 466 4.45 3.04 -55.09
C ALA A 466 2.93 3.05 -55.33
N ILE A 467 2.17 2.24 -54.60
CA ILE A 467 0.70 2.23 -54.68
C ILE A 467 0.12 3.60 -54.28
N GLN A 468 0.58 4.20 -53.22
CA GLN A 468 0.14 5.54 -52.78
C GLN A 468 0.47 6.61 -53.84
N ALA A 469 1.67 6.60 -54.43
CA ALA A 469 2.03 7.52 -55.46
C ALA A 469 1.16 7.37 -56.73
N ALA A 470 0.84 6.15 -57.13
CA ALA A 470 -0.05 5.87 -58.26
C ALA A 470 -1.50 6.37 -57.99
N GLN A 471 -2.01 6.18 -56.74
CA GLN A 471 -3.32 6.68 -56.34
C GLN A 471 -3.39 8.22 -56.31
N GLN A 472 -2.33 8.87 -55.86
CA GLN A 472 -2.25 10.34 -55.86
C GLN A 472 -2.16 10.92 -57.29
N ALA A 473 -1.43 10.26 -58.19
CA ALA A 473 -1.34 10.66 -59.62
C ALA A 473 -2.65 10.45 -60.37
N ALA A 474 -3.52 9.54 -59.91
CA ALA A 474 -4.82 9.28 -60.52
C ALA A 474 -5.96 10.25 -60.05
N VAL A 475 -5.69 11.11 -59.08
CA VAL A 475 -6.63 12.18 -58.70
C VAL A 475 -6.54 13.28 -59.73
N PRO A 476 -7.60 13.60 -60.53
CA PRO A 476 -7.58 14.67 -61.49
C PRO A 476 -7.32 16.02 -60.77
N LEU A 477 -6.38 16.79 -61.28
CA LEU A 477 -6.22 18.20 -60.88
C LEU A 477 -7.59 18.91 -61.04
N PRO A 478 -8.05 19.66 -60.06
CA PRO A 478 -9.26 20.48 -60.25
C PRO A 478 -9.04 21.35 -61.46
N ALA A 479 -9.96 21.26 -62.48
CA ALA A 479 -9.94 22.08 -63.67
C ALA A 479 -9.79 23.56 -63.23
N THR A 480 -8.74 24.21 -63.71
CA THR A 480 -8.54 25.64 -63.54
C THR A 480 -9.74 26.33 -64.18
N GLY A 481 -10.66 26.78 -63.31
CA GLY A 481 -11.81 27.57 -63.71
C GLY A 481 -11.37 28.88 -64.37
N GLU A 482 -12.08 29.22 -65.41
CA GLU A 482 -11.97 30.45 -66.21
C GLU A 482 -11.64 31.70 -65.41
N GLN A 483 -10.64 32.42 -65.85
CA GLN A 483 -10.35 33.78 -65.45
C GLN A 483 -11.49 34.66 -65.90
N THR A 484 -12.30 35.18 -64.96
CA THR A 484 -13.14 36.39 -65.20
C THR A 484 -12.27 37.65 -65.05
N PRO A 485 -12.40 38.65 -65.93
CA PRO A 485 -11.50 39.82 -65.96
C PRO A 485 -11.65 40.72 -64.75
N ALA A 486 -10.54 41.25 -64.30
CA ALA A 486 -10.36 42.18 -63.22
C ALA A 486 -11.23 43.48 -63.40
N VAL A 487 -12.02 43.80 -62.42
CA VAL A 487 -12.54 45.16 -62.21
C VAL A 487 -11.57 45.86 -61.25
N THR A 488 -10.94 46.92 -61.80
CA THR A 488 -10.13 47.88 -61.07
C THR A 488 -11.00 48.71 -60.13
N GLU A 489 -10.76 48.65 -58.83
CA GLU A 489 -11.18 49.78 -57.95
C GLU A 489 -9.95 50.21 -57.12
N THR A 490 -9.86 51.53 -57.10
CA THR A 490 -8.81 52.41 -56.56
C THR A 490 -8.84 52.44 -55.04
N PRO A 491 -7.73 52.70 -54.36
CA PRO A 491 -7.62 52.60 -52.89
C PRO A 491 -8.15 53.86 -52.22
N ALA A 492 -8.89 53.69 -51.11
CA ALA A 492 -9.17 54.77 -50.16
C ALA A 492 -8.46 54.48 -48.85
N ASP A 493 -7.77 55.47 -48.48
CA ASP A 493 -6.84 55.80 -47.42
C ASP A 493 -7.42 55.70 -45.99
N ALA A 494 -6.47 55.61 -45.08
CA ALA A 494 -6.43 56.09 -43.68
C ALA A 494 -7.03 55.29 -42.53
N GLY A 495 -6.16 54.87 -41.68
CA GLY A 495 -6.07 55.56 -40.38
C GLY A 495 -6.36 54.79 -39.14
N GLY A 496 -5.32 54.61 -38.31
CA GLY A 496 -5.50 54.86 -36.89
C GLY A 496 -5.44 53.67 -35.91
N ALA A 497 -4.29 53.48 -35.37
CA ALA A 497 -3.94 53.53 -33.95
C ALA A 497 -4.56 52.54 -32.92
N ALA A 498 -3.64 51.81 -32.31
CA ALA A 498 -3.43 51.62 -30.87
C ALA A 498 -4.55 51.02 -29.97
N GLN A 499 -4.38 49.88 -29.41
CA GLN A 499 -3.90 49.58 -28.05
C GLN A 499 -3.71 48.08 -27.88
#